data_e987bf4295f405b4ec56a49c144f3adc
#
_entry.id   e987bf4295f405b4ec56a49c144f3adc
#
_cell.length_a   1.000
_cell.length_b   1.000
_cell.length_c   1.000
_cell.angle_alpha   90.00
_cell.angle_beta   90.00
_cell.angle_gamma   90.00
#
_symmetry.space_group_name_H-M   'P 1'
#
loop_
_entity.id
_entity.type
_entity.pdbx_description
1 polymer ?
#
loop_
_entity_poly.entity_id
_entity_poly.type
_entity_poly.pdbx_seq_one_letter_code
_entity_poly.pdbx_strand_id
1 'polypeptide(L)'
;MREPGQVVWSAMSARLSPGDVAPAFTLPDADGNEVSLSDFGGQRVIVYFYPAAMTAGCTTQAVDFTAAIHDLADAGFQVVGISPDESPKLAEFRALQSIAFPLLSDPERKVLDAYGAYGEKLLYGKLIEGVIRSTFVVDVDNKGHGQIAIAQYNVRARGHVDKLKHDLGIA
;
A
#
# COMPACT_ATOMS: atom_id res chain seq x y z
N MET A 1 9.12 -23.72 23.21
CA MET A 1 8.19 -24.38 22.27
C MET A 1 6.99 -23.49 22.02
N ARG A 2 6.60 -23.39 20.80
CA ARG A 2 5.42 -22.58 20.46
C ARG A 2 4.16 -23.36 20.69
N GLU A 3 3.18 -22.67 21.25
CA GLU A 3 1.86 -23.25 21.39
C GLU A 3 1.12 -23.20 20.05
N PRO A 4 0.24 -24.16 19.79
CA PRO A 4 -0.52 -24.16 18.54
C PRO A 4 -1.29 -22.86 18.30
N GLY A 5 -1.85 -22.27 19.33
CA GLY A 5 -2.55 -21.01 19.24
C GLY A 5 -1.65 -19.86 18.79
N GLN A 6 -0.40 -19.88 19.21
CA GLN A 6 0.56 -18.84 18.82
C GLN A 6 0.93 -18.94 17.35
N VAL A 7 0.98 -20.14 16.79
CA VAL A 7 1.26 -20.32 15.37
C VAL A 7 0.15 -19.71 14.54
N VAL A 8 -1.11 -19.96 14.89
CA VAL A 8 -2.28 -19.38 14.23
C VAL A 8 -2.27 -17.87 14.40
N TRP A 9 -1.99 -17.40 15.60
CA TRP A 9 -1.84 -15.99 15.91
C TRP A 9 -0.85 -15.30 14.98
N SER A 10 0.36 -15.87 14.87
CA SER A 10 1.43 -15.28 14.06
C SER A 10 1.01 -15.16 12.60
N ALA A 11 0.31 -16.16 12.07
CA ALA A 11 -0.15 -16.14 10.69
C ALA A 11 -1.25 -15.08 10.47
N MET A 12 -2.11 -14.89 11.47
CA MET A 12 -3.23 -13.96 11.35
C MET A 12 -2.86 -12.53 11.72
N SER A 13 -1.85 -12.37 12.56
CA SER A 13 -1.46 -11.09 13.14
C SER A 13 -0.20 -10.53 12.51
N ALA A 14 0.00 -10.80 11.21
CA ALA A 14 1.22 -10.40 10.51
C ALA A 14 1.27 -8.90 10.24
N ARG A 15 0.74 -8.08 11.14
CA ARG A 15 0.80 -6.62 11.03
C ARG A 15 2.20 -6.13 11.32
N LEU A 16 2.60 -5.15 10.54
CA LEU A 16 3.91 -4.53 10.67
C LEU A 16 3.81 -3.31 11.58
N SER A 17 4.92 -2.99 12.21
CA SER A 17 5.04 -1.81 13.08
C SER A 17 6.26 -1.00 12.67
N PRO A 18 6.33 0.28 13.04
CA PRO A 18 7.54 1.07 12.80
C PRO A 18 8.78 0.37 13.33
N GLY A 19 9.82 0.34 12.53
CA GLY A 19 11.07 -0.35 12.84
C GLY A 19 11.17 -1.76 12.25
N ASP A 20 10.07 -2.36 11.84
CA ASP A 20 10.09 -3.68 11.20
C ASP A 20 10.71 -3.59 9.81
N VAL A 21 11.29 -4.69 9.36
CA VAL A 21 11.73 -4.81 7.98
C VAL A 21 10.50 -4.79 7.07
N ALA A 22 10.53 -3.94 6.05
CA ALA A 22 9.46 -3.92 5.06
C ALA A 22 9.65 -5.11 4.12
N PRO A 23 8.62 -5.95 3.94
CA PRO A 23 8.72 -7.06 3.00
C PRO A 23 9.07 -6.57 1.59
N ALA A 24 10.08 -7.19 0.99
CA ALA A 24 10.45 -6.92 -0.39
C ALA A 24 9.35 -7.40 -1.32
N PHE A 25 9.20 -6.73 -2.44
CA PHE A 25 8.24 -7.16 -3.45
C PHE A 25 8.73 -6.84 -4.84
N THR A 26 8.23 -7.58 -5.82
CA THR A 26 8.35 -7.31 -7.24
C THR A 26 7.02 -7.65 -7.85
N LEU A 27 6.34 -6.67 -8.39
CA LEU A 27 5.00 -6.82 -8.94
C LEU A 27 4.90 -6.10 -10.28
N PRO A 28 4.05 -6.60 -11.20
CA PRO A 28 3.83 -5.89 -12.45
C PRO A 28 2.99 -4.64 -12.23
N ASP A 29 3.32 -3.59 -12.96
CA ASP A 29 2.52 -2.36 -12.96
C ASP A 29 1.38 -2.46 -14.00
N ALA A 30 0.72 -1.32 -14.25
CA ALA A 30 -0.39 -1.25 -15.19
C ALA A 30 0.02 -1.60 -16.62
N ASP A 31 1.28 -1.43 -16.97
CA ASP A 31 1.81 -1.73 -18.31
C ASP A 31 2.47 -3.11 -18.38
N GLY A 32 2.46 -3.85 -17.29
CA GLY A 32 3.08 -5.18 -17.22
C GLY A 32 4.57 -5.16 -16.91
N ASN A 33 5.15 -3.99 -16.66
CA ASN A 33 6.56 -3.86 -16.28
C ASN A 33 6.72 -4.12 -14.79
N GLU A 34 7.79 -4.81 -14.42
CA GLU A 34 8.03 -5.13 -13.02
C GLU A 34 8.54 -3.92 -12.24
N VAL A 35 7.97 -3.72 -11.07
CA VAL A 35 8.39 -2.68 -10.12
C VAL A 35 8.71 -3.37 -8.79
N SER A 36 9.89 -3.09 -8.28
CA SER A 36 10.36 -3.66 -7.01
C SER A 36 10.54 -2.57 -5.97
N LEU A 37 10.36 -2.93 -4.69
CA LEU A 37 10.65 -2.00 -3.61
C LEU A 37 12.09 -1.49 -3.69
N SER A 38 13.03 -2.36 -4.08
CA SER A 38 14.45 -2.01 -4.23
C SER A 38 14.71 -0.96 -5.32
N ASP A 39 13.77 -0.73 -6.22
CA ASP A 39 13.92 0.31 -7.25
C ASP A 39 13.92 1.71 -6.64
N PHE A 40 13.48 1.84 -5.40
CA PHE A 40 13.39 3.12 -4.70
C PHE A 40 14.55 3.34 -3.73
N GLY A 41 15.71 2.75 -4.00
CA GLY A 41 16.87 2.87 -3.13
C GLY A 41 17.25 4.32 -2.82
N GLY A 42 17.47 4.61 -1.54
CA GLY A 42 17.78 5.95 -1.07
C GLY A 42 16.59 6.89 -0.95
N GLN A 43 15.37 6.38 -1.13
CA GLN A 43 14.16 7.19 -1.11
C GLN A 43 13.17 6.68 -0.05
N ARG A 44 12.18 7.50 0.24
CA ARG A 44 11.02 7.10 1.05
C ARG A 44 9.85 6.82 0.13
N VAL A 45 9.15 5.71 0.38
CA VAL A 45 8.04 5.28 -0.45
C VAL A 45 6.79 5.15 0.39
N ILE A 46 5.72 5.76 -0.09
CA ILE A 46 4.39 5.53 0.45
C ILE A 46 3.82 4.35 -0.32
N VAL A 47 3.64 3.22 0.37
CA VAL A 47 3.05 2.01 -0.19
C VAL A 47 1.65 1.89 0.39
N TYR A 48 0.62 2.00 -0.45
CA TYR A 48 -0.73 1.87 0.06
C TYR A 48 -1.48 0.74 -0.65
N PHE A 49 -2.33 0.06 0.10
CA PHE A 49 -3.11 -1.07 -0.37
C PHE A 49 -4.59 -0.69 -0.40
N TYR A 50 -5.26 -1.02 -1.49
CA TYR A 50 -6.67 -0.70 -1.67
C TYR A 50 -7.41 -1.90 -2.28
N PRO A 51 -8.72 -2.05 -2.00
CA PRO A 51 -9.44 -3.27 -2.36
C PRO A 51 -9.68 -3.48 -3.84
N ALA A 52 -10.06 -2.45 -4.58
CA ALA A 52 -10.42 -2.63 -5.98
C ALA A 52 -10.39 -1.32 -6.75
N ALA A 53 -9.76 -1.35 -7.92
CA ALA A 53 -9.75 -0.22 -8.86
C ALA A 53 -11.19 0.15 -9.25
N MET A 54 -11.40 1.44 -9.53
CA MET A 54 -12.66 2.00 -10.00
C MET A 54 -13.83 1.96 -9.00
N THR A 55 -13.57 1.61 -7.74
CA THR A 55 -14.54 1.80 -6.67
C THR A 55 -14.44 3.22 -6.14
N ALA A 56 -15.50 3.73 -5.51
CA ALA A 56 -15.58 5.12 -5.08
C ALA A 56 -14.45 5.53 -4.13
N GLY A 57 -14.21 4.75 -3.07
CA GLY A 57 -13.16 5.06 -2.09
C GLY A 57 -11.77 4.97 -2.68
N CYS A 58 -11.51 3.96 -3.49
CA CYS A 58 -10.21 3.78 -4.12
C CYS A 58 -9.93 4.87 -5.15
N THR A 59 -10.96 5.32 -5.85
CA THR A 59 -10.85 6.46 -6.78
C THR A 59 -10.51 7.74 -6.02
N THR A 60 -11.21 8.03 -4.94
CA THR A 60 -10.93 9.20 -4.10
C THR A 60 -9.48 9.20 -3.63
N GLN A 61 -9.02 8.09 -3.10
CA GLN A 61 -7.66 7.98 -2.58
C GLN A 61 -6.61 8.18 -3.68
N ALA A 62 -6.80 7.55 -4.84
CA ALA A 62 -5.87 7.68 -5.95
C ALA A 62 -5.83 9.10 -6.53
N VAL A 63 -6.97 9.75 -6.63
CA VAL A 63 -7.07 11.14 -7.11
C VAL A 63 -6.40 12.08 -6.12
N ASP A 64 -6.61 11.87 -4.82
CA ASP A 64 -6.00 12.71 -3.78
C ASP A 64 -4.48 12.54 -3.76
N PHE A 65 -3.97 11.33 -3.91
CA PHE A 65 -2.52 11.12 -4.02
C PHE A 65 -1.95 11.76 -5.28
N THR A 66 -2.65 11.65 -6.40
CA THR A 66 -2.23 12.28 -7.66
C THR A 66 -2.14 13.79 -7.50
N ALA A 67 -3.13 14.40 -6.84
CA ALA A 67 -3.13 15.84 -6.59
C ALA A 67 -1.96 16.26 -5.68
N ALA A 68 -1.52 15.39 -4.77
CA ALA A 68 -0.44 15.67 -3.84
C ALA A 68 0.94 15.25 -4.36
N ILE A 69 1.02 14.69 -5.58
CA ILE A 69 2.22 13.97 -6.03
C ILE A 69 3.46 14.86 -6.06
N HIS A 70 3.32 16.12 -6.48
CA HIS A 70 4.46 17.04 -6.54
C HIS A 70 4.94 17.43 -5.14
N ASP A 71 4.01 17.71 -4.24
CA ASP A 71 4.35 18.07 -2.86
C ASP A 71 5.05 16.90 -2.16
N LEU A 72 4.58 15.69 -2.41
CA LEU A 72 5.19 14.48 -1.85
C LEU A 72 6.60 14.24 -2.43
N ALA A 73 6.74 14.38 -3.76
CA ALA A 73 8.03 14.21 -4.41
C ALA A 73 9.05 15.25 -3.93
N ASP A 74 8.63 16.51 -3.78
CA ASP A 74 9.48 17.58 -3.27
C ASP A 74 9.96 17.29 -1.85
N ALA A 75 9.17 16.59 -1.07
CA ALA A 75 9.52 16.18 0.29
C ALA A 75 10.31 14.86 0.33
N GLY A 76 10.61 14.26 -0.81
CA GLY A 76 11.40 13.02 -0.89
C GLY A 76 10.59 11.74 -0.86
N PHE A 77 9.29 11.80 -1.11
CA PHE A 77 8.41 10.64 -1.07
C PHE A 77 7.96 10.23 -2.47
N GLN A 78 8.02 8.93 -2.73
CA GLN A 78 7.38 8.31 -3.89
C GLN A 78 6.10 7.62 -3.43
N VAL A 79 5.20 7.33 -4.37
CA VAL A 79 3.93 6.66 -4.05
C VAL A 79 3.76 5.46 -4.96
N VAL A 80 3.35 4.32 -4.39
CA VAL A 80 2.88 3.17 -5.14
C VAL A 80 1.58 2.67 -4.53
N GLY A 81 0.62 2.31 -5.38
CA GLY A 81 -0.63 1.70 -4.95
C GLY A 81 -0.65 0.23 -5.34
N ILE A 82 -1.10 -0.64 -4.45
CA ILE A 82 -1.14 -2.08 -4.68
C ILE A 82 -2.56 -2.59 -4.43
N SER A 83 -3.06 -3.38 -5.36
CA SER A 83 -4.37 -4.04 -5.24
C SER A 83 -4.32 -5.44 -5.84
N PRO A 84 -5.33 -6.29 -5.59
CA PRO A 84 -5.41 -7.60 -6.25
C PRO A 84 -5.89 -7.54 -7.69
N ASP A 85 -6.15 -6.36 -8.23
CA ASP A 85 -6.58 -6.22 -9.62
C ASP A 85 -5.48 -6.62 -10.60
N GLU A 86 -5.88 -7.13 -11.76
CA GLU A 86 -4.98 -7.45 -12.86
C GLU A 86 -4.49 -6.18 -13.56
N SER A 87 -3.33 -6.26 -14.22
CA SER A 87 -2.71 -5.10 -14.88
C SER A 87 -3.62 -4.38 -15.87
N PRO A 88 -4.40 -5.06 -16.73
CA PRO A 88 -5.29 -4.35 -17.65
C PRO A 88 -6.31 -3.46 -16.95
N LYS A 89 -6.84 -3.91 -15.82
CA LYS A 89 -7.78 -3.11 -15.03
C LYS A 89 -7.10 -1.90 -14.41
N LEU A 90 -5.87 -2.06 -13.96
CA LEU A 90 -5.07 -0.95 -13.43
C LEU A 90 -4.77 0.08 -14.51
N ALA A 91 -4.50 -0.36 -15.74
CA ALA A 91 -4.29 0.55 -16.87
C ALA A 91 -5.53 1.37 -17.16
N GLU A 92 -6.71 0.75 -17.11
CA GLU A 92 -7.99 1.44 -17.29
C GLU A 92 -8.21 2.46 -16.17
N PHE A 93 -7.98 2.07 -14.94
CA PHE A 93 -8.12 2.95 -13.78
C PHE A 93 -7.18 4.16 -13.89
N ARG A 94 -5.92 3.91 -14.21
CA ARG A 94 -4.93 4.97 -14.40
C ARG A 94 -5.38 5.96 -15.48
N ALA A 95 -5.86 5.44 -16.61
CA ALA A 95 -6.28 6.29 -17.71
C ALA A 95 -7.51 7.13 -17.35
N LEU A 96 -8.50 6.52 -16.72
CA LEU A 96 -9.74 7.20 -16.34
C LEU A 96 -9.50 8.34 -15.34
N GLN A 97 -8.57 8.15 -14.42
CA GLN A 97 -8.35 9.09 -13.32
C GLN A 97 -7.04 9.89 -13.47
N SER A 98 -6.32 9.70 -14.56
CA SER A 98 -5.01 10.37 -14.79
C SER A 98 -4.05 10.18 -13.61
N ILE A 99 -3.96 8.97 -13.11
CA ILE A 99 -3.16 8.66 -11.92
C ILE A 99 -1.68 8.79 -12.26
N ALA A 100 -0.93 9.53 -11.43
CA ALA A 100 0.43 9.96 -11.72
C ALA A 100 1.52 9.12 -11.03
N PHE A 101 1.17 7.95 -10.50
CA PHE A 101 2.13 7.07 -9.81
C PHE A 101 1.86 5.61 -10.18
N PRO A 102 2.82 4.70 -9.94
CA PRO A 102 2.63 3.30 -10.29
C PRO A 102 1.50 2.63 -9.52
N LEU A 103 0.68 1.87 -10.24
CA LEU A 103 -0.32 0.97 -9.68
C LEU A 103 0.18 -0.45 -9.95
N LEU A 104 0.31 -1.24 -8.88
CA LEU A 104 0.90 -2.58 -8.96
C LEU A 104 -0.16 -3.64 -8.73
N SER A 105 -0.03 -4.75 -9.46
CA SER A 105 -0.98 -5.85 -9.49
C SER A 105 -0.49 -6.99 -8.59
N ASP A 106 -1.30 -7.38 -7.59
CA ASP A 106 -1.00 -8.48 -6.68
C ASP A 106 -2.19 -9.45 -6.61
N PRO A 107 -2.53 -10.11 -7.75
CA PRO A 107 -3.74 -10.94 -7.81
C PRO A 107 -3.67 -12.17 -6.90
N GLU A 108 -2.49 -12.67 -6.60
CA GLU A 108 -2.31 -13.78 -5.66
C GLU A 108 -2.26 -13.33 -4.20
N ARG A 109 -2.27 -12.03 -3.95
CA ARG A 109 -2.32 -11.42 -2.62
C ARG A 109 -1.12 -11.75 -1.73
N LYS A 110 0.01 -12.11 -2.33
CA LYS A 110 1.22 -12.45 -1.58
C LYS A 110 1.82 -11.25 -0.87
N VAL A 111 1.87 -10.12 -1.55
CA VAL A 111 2.40 -8.89 -0.97
C VAL A 111 1.40 -8.30 0.02
N LEU A 112 0.12 -8.34 -0.31
CA LEU A 112 -0.95 -7.95 0.61
C LEU A 112 -0.83 -8.72 1.94
N ASP A 113 -0.67 -10.04 1.87
CA ASP A 113 -0.51 -10.88 3.05
C ASP A 113 0.77 -10.53 3.81
N ALA A 114 1.88 -10.33 3.11
CA ALA A 114 3.17 -10.02 3.73
C ALA A 114 3.12 -8.72 4.53
N TYR A 115 2.34 -7.75 4.07
CA TYR A 115 2.17 -6.47 4.77
C TYR A 115 1.03 -6.48 5.78
N GLY A 116 0.33 -7.61 5.93
CA GLY A 116 -0.82 -7.69 6.84
C GLY A 116 -2.04 -6.93 6.35
N ALA A 117 -2.09 -6.62 5.06
CA ALA A 117 -3.16 -5.82 4.45
C ALA A 117 -4.30 -6.67 3.87
N TYR A 118 -4.33 -7.95 4.18
CA TYR A 118 -5.39 -8.87 3.78
C TYR A 118 -5.77 -9.75 4.97
N GLY A 119 -7.04 -9.93 5.19
CA GLY A 119 -7.52 -10.77 6.26
C GLY A 119 -8.96 -10.46 6.64
N GLU A 120 -9.33 -10.83 7.85
CA GLU A 120 -10.67 -10.59 8.35
C GLU A 120 -10.89 -9.10 8.65
N LYS A 121 -12.02 -8.60 8.21
CA LYS A 121 -12.44 -7.25 8.51
C LYS A 121 -13.95 -7.22 8.75
N LEU A 122 -14.38 -6.23 9.55
CA LEU A 122 -15.78 -6.03 9.84
C LEU A 122 -16.38 -5.06 8.81
N LEU A 123 -17.40 -5.51 8.12
CA LEU A 123 -18.11 -4.70 7.12
C LEU A 123 -19.61 -4.87 7.33
N TYR A 124 -20.29 -3.77 7.65
CA TYR A 124 -21.73 -3.76 7.92
C TYR A 124 -22.15 -4.82 8.96
N GLY A 125 -21.34 -4.95 10.02
CA GLY A 125 -21.62 -5.89 11.10
C GLY A 125 -21.27 -7.34 10.80
N LYS A 126 -20.69 -7.63 9.63
CA LYS A 126 -20.29 -8.98 9.25
C LYS A 126 -18.78 -9.08 9.14
N LEU A 127 -18.23 -10.20 9.60
CA LEU A 127 -16.82 -10.50 9.37
C LEU A 127 -16.67 -11.06 7.96
N ILE A 128 -15.84 -10.41 7.16
CA ILE A 128 -15.50 -10.87 5.82
C ILE A 128 -13.99 -10.91 5.67
N GLU A 129 -13.52 -11.71 4.74
CA GLU A 129 -12.12 -11.75 4.39
C GLU A 129 -11.90 -10.88 3.16
N GLY A 130 -10.90 -10.02 3.21
CA GLY A 130 -10.63 -9.13 2.10
C GLY A 130 -9.45 -8.21 2.38
N VAL A 131 -9.24 -7.27 1.46
CA VAL A 131 -8.19 -6.27 1.59
C VAL A 131 -8.52 -5.31 2.71
N ILE A 132 -7.57 -5.13 3.60
CA ILE A 132 -7.62 -4.12 4.66
C ILE A 132 -6.89 -2.90 4.12
N ARG A 133 -7.63 -1.81 3.87
CA ARG A 133 -7.04 -0.59 3.35
C ARG A 133 -5.96 -0.09 4.31
N SER A 134 -4.71 -0.07 3.84
CA SER A 134 -3.55 0.17 4.69
C SER A 134 -2.55 1.05 3.97
N THR A 135 -1.77 1.82 4.72
CA THR A 135 -0.75 2.68 4.16
C THR A 135 0.52 2.58 5.00
N PHE A 136 1.64 2.46 4.31
CA PHE A 136 2.94 2.35 4.94
C PHE A 136 3.87 3.40 4.36
N VAL A 137 4.69 3.99 5.22
CA VAL A 137 5.83 4.78 4.75
C VAL A 137 7.07 3.93 4.98
N VAL A 138 7.81 3.67 3.93
CA VAL A 138 8.97 2.79 3.95
C VAL A 138 10.21 3.59 3.61
N ASP A 139 11.21 3.54 4.49
CA ASP A 139 12.53 4.08 4.21
C ASP A 139 13.33 3.00 3.49
N VAL A 140 13.74 3.26 2.25
CA VAL A 140 14.52 2.31 1.46
C VAL A 140 15.96 2.80 1.45
N ASP A 141 16.90 1.94 1.88
CA ASP A 141 18.31 2.29 1.90
C ASP A 141 18.94 2.19 0.51
N ASN A 142 20.22 2.54 0.41
CA ASN A 142 20.91 2.52 -0.87
C ASN A 142 21.11 1.12 -1.44
N LYS A 143 20.92 0.08 -0.62
CA LYS A 143 21.01 -1.31 -1.05
C LYS A 143 19.64 -1.89 -1.44
N GLY A 144 18.59 -1.08 -1.33
CA GLY A 144 17.24 -1.50 -1.69
C GLY A 144 16.47 -2.20 -0.58
N HIS A 145 16.98 -2.17 0.65
CA HIS A 145 16.30 -2.76 1.81
C HIS A 145 15.38 -1.72 2.45
N GLY A 146 14.14 -2.10 2.74
CA GLY A 146 13.15 -1.21 3.32
C GLY A 146 12.95 -1.43 4.81
N GLN A 147 12.68 -0.34 5.52
CA GLN A 147 12.27 -0.36 6.91
C GLN A 147 10.99 0.44 7.06
N ILE A 148 10.04 -0.09 7.82
CA ILE A 148 8.76 0.58 8.07
C ILE A 148 9.00 1.79 8.97
N ALA A 149 8.61 2.96 8.49
CA ALA A 149 8.63 4.18 9.30
C ALA A 149 7.24 4.48 9.89
N ILE A 150 6.19 4.25 9.09
CA ILE A 150 4.80 4.44 9.51
C ILE A 150 4.00 3.25 9.00
N ALA A 151 3.09 2.73 9.83
CA ALA A 151 2.17 1.67 9.46
C ALA A 151 0.77 2.05 9.92
N GLN A 152 -0.16 2.17 8.98
CA GLN A 152 -1.54 2.53 9.26
C GLN A 152 -2.47 1.51 8.63
N TYR A 153 -3.25 0.84 9.47
CA TYR A 153 -4.23 -0.15 9.04
C TYR A 153 -5.63 0.42 9.18
N ASN A 154 -6.58 -0.13 8.44
CA ASN A 154 -7.99 0.29 8.46
C ASN A 154 -8.14 1.79 8.14
N VAL A 155 -7.45 2.23 7.11
CA VAL A 155 -7.43 3.61 6.67
C VAL A 155 -8.76 3.96 6.00
N ARG A 156 -9.28 5.14 6.27
CA ARG A 156 -10.42 5.69 5.53
C ARG A 156 -9.90 6.39 4.29
N ALA A 157 -10.50 6.08 3.14
CA ALA A 157 -10.06 6.68 1.87
C ALA A 157 -10.24 8.19 1.87
N ARG A 158 -11.38 8.67 2.37
CA ARG A 158 -11.70 10.09 2.39
C ARG A 158 -10.86 10.82 3.43
N GLY A 159 -10.13 11.84 3.00
CA GLY A 159 -9.30 12.66 3.87
C GLY A 159 -7.97 12.02 4.28
N HIS A 160 -7.69 10.80 3.80
CA HIS A 160 -6.48 10.09 4.20
C HIS A 160 -5.21 10.82 3.75
N VAL A 161 -5.16 11.28 2.52
CA VAL A 161 -3.95 11.90 1.96
C VAL A 161 -3.61 13.19 2.71
N ASP A 162 -4.61 14.01 3.00
CA ASP A 162 -4.38 15.25 3.78
C ASP A 162 -3.85 14.95 5.17
N LYS A 163 -4.44 13.95 5.82
CA LYS A 163 -3.97 13.53 7.15
C LYS A 163 -2.55 13.00 7.08
N LEU A 164 -2.24 12.20 6.08
CA LEU A 164 -0.89 11.65 5.89
C LEU A 164 0.12 12.77 5.66
N LYS A 165 -0.19 13.74 4.81
CA LYS A 165 0.67 14.91 4.60
C LYS A 165 0.94 15.63 5.92
N HIS A 166 -0.10 15.83 6.71
CA HIS A 166 0.04 16.46 8.01
C HIS A 166 0.96 15.65 8.94
N ASP A 167 0.75 14.33 8.99
CA ASP A 167 1.57 13.45 9.82
C ASP A 167 3.03 13.42 9.38
N LEU A 168 3.29 13.67 8.09
CA LEU A 168 4.64 13.72 7.52
C LEU A 168 5.26 15.14 7.61
N GLY A 169 4.53 16.11 8.11
CA GLY A 169 5.02 17.49 8.21
C GLY A 169 5.04 18.23 6.87
N ILE A 170 4.22 17.81 5.93
CA ILE A 170 4.10 18.44 4.62
C ILE A 170 2.91 19.38 4.63
N ALA A 171 3.14 20.62 4.20
CA ALA A 171 2.10 21.64 4.19
C ALA A 171 1.02 21.41 3.11
#